data_61f0d93f0011982bcfd2cf2194afddf7
#
_entry.id   61f0d93f0011982bcfd2cf2194afddf7
#
_cell.length_a   1.000
_cell.length_b   1.000
_cell.length_c   1.000
_cell.angle_alpha   90.00
_cell.angle_beta   90.00
_cell.angle_gamma   90.00
#
_symmetry.space_group_name_H-M   'P 1'
#
loop_
_entity.id
_entity.type
_entity.pdbx_description
1 polymer ?
#
loop_
_entity_poly.entity_id
_entity_poly.type
_entity_poly.pdbx_seq_one_letter_code
_entity_poly.pdbx_strand_id
1 'polypeptide(L)'
;YQFKIHPKTEVILKQIVKNKEIEAVASERIWHEIFVGFSEKKSYLMFEVLHKCGALKLLLPELNFVKYKNAIKKSLEFGTKENYSPEIKAATFFIYTYAAKEDLKRKDSLYLRLSIPNSVKKLTEKTISNLPELKKFNKHYEIIWEDNVINILTKPQTPEEFKLQ
;
A
#
# COMPACT_ATOMS: atom_id res chain seq x y z
N TYR A 1 -7.02 -22.40 7.48
CA TYR A 1 -8.28 -21.93 8.08
C TYR A 1 -8.62 -20.57 7.49
N GLN A 2 -9.82 -20.45 6.88
CA GLN A 2 -10.35 -19.15 6.45
C GLN A 2 -11.13 -18.53 7.62
N PHE A 3 -10.49 -17.68 8.39
CA PHE A 3 -11.20 -16.89 9.41
C PHE A 3 -12.09 -15.87 8.73
N LYS A 4 -13.36 -15.87 9.08
CA LYS A 4 -14.32 -14.82 8.71
C LYS A 4 -14.64 -14.01 9.95
N ILE A 5 -14.74 -12.70 9.80
CA ILE A 5 -15.19 -11.84 10.89
C ILE A 5 -16.64 -12.18 11.19
N HIS A 6 -16.93 -12.44 12.46
CA HIS A 6 -18.29 -12.70 12.89
C HIS A 6 -19.17 -11.46 12.68
N PRO A 7 -20.44 -11.60 12.23
CA PRO A 7 -21.31 -10.44 11.96
C PRO A 7 -21.44 -9.45 13.13
N LYS A 8 -21.50 -9.95 14.37
CA LYS A 8 -21.53 -9.09 15.56
C LYS A 8 -20.26 -8.23 15.69
N THR A 9 -19.09 -8.82 15.41
CA THR A 9 -17.82 -8.10 15.40
C THR A 9 -17.79 -7.02 14.31
N GLU A 10 -18.34 -7.31 13.13
CA GLU A 10 -18.42 -6.31 12.06
C GLU A 10 -19.29 -5.10 12.45
N VAL A 11 -20.38 -5.33 13.17
CA VAL A 11 -21.22 -4.25 13.72
C VAL A 11 -20.43 -3.39 14.69
N ILE A 12 -19.69 -4.00 15.63
CA ILE A 12 -18.85 -3.29 16.60
C ILE A 12 -17.79 -2.45 15.87
N LEU A 13 -17.11 -3.02 14.88
CA LEU A 13 -16.11 -2.27 14.11
C LEU A 13 -16.70 -1.05 13.41
N LYS A 14 -17.91 -1.17 12.84
CA LYS A 14 -18.61 -0.04 12.23
C LYS A 14 -19.00 1.03 13.25
N GLN A 15 -19.36 0.63 14.47
CA GLN A 15 -19.66 1.58 15.56
C GLN A 15 -18.42 2.35 16.00
N ILE A 16 -17.28 1.66 16.21
CA ILE A 16 -15.99 2.27 16.54
C ILE A 16 -15.62 3.34 15.50
N VAL A 17 -15.78 3.00 14.22
CA VAL A 17 -15.50 3.94 13.12
C VAL A 17 -16.46 5.13 13.14
N LYS A 18 -17.76 4.87 13.31
CA LYS A 18 -18.80 5.91 13.37
C LYS A 18 -18.59 6.88 14.54
N ASN A 19 -18.15 6.36 15.68
CA ASN A 19 -17.84 7.15 16.87
C ASN A 19 -16.48 7.83 16.80
N LYS A 20 -15.72 7.63 15.72
CA LYS A 20 -14.35 8.17 15.53
C LYS A 20 -13.34 7.75 16.60
N GLU A 21 -13.58 6.63 17.27
CA GLU A 21 -12.70 6.13 18.34
C GLU A 21 -11.28 5.83 17.82
N ILE A 22 -11.14 5.54 16.52
CA ILE A 22 -9.84 5.39 15.84
C ILE A 22 -8.97 6.66 15.94
N GLU A 23 -9.58 7.85 15.96
CA GLU A 23 -8.85 9.12 16.04
C GLU A 23 -8.16 9.33 17.39
N ALA A 24 -8.60 8.61 18.44
CA ALA A 24 -7.98 8.63 19.75
C ALA A 24 -6.79 7.67 19.89
N VAL A 25 -6.54 6.84 18.90
CA VAL A 25 -5.41 5.88 18.91
C VAL A 25 -4.16 6.58 18.40
N ALA A 26 -3.04 6.41 19.12
CA ALA A 26 -1.74 6.94 18.69
C ALA A 26 -1.37 6.44 17.28
N SER A 27 -0.88 7.35 16.44
CA SER A 27 -0.54 7.06 15.03
C SER A 27 0.52 5.97 14.89
N GLU A 28 1.50 5.93 15.79
CA GLU A 28 2.54 4.89 15.85
C GLU A 28 1.94 3.50 16.08
N ARG A 29 0.90 3.42 16.90
CA ARG A 29 0.21 2.16 17.15
C ARG A 29 -0.60 1.73 15.93
N ILE A 30 -1.31 2.66 15.29
CA ILE A 30 -2.03 2.39 14.03
C ILE A 30 -1.03 1.90 12.97
N TRP A 31 0.10 2.59 12.83
CA TRP A 31 1.15 2.17 11.89
C TRP A 31 1.68 0.78 12.22
N HIS A 32 1.97 0.50 13.49
CA HIS A 32 2.48 -0.81 13.90
C HIS A 32 1.54 -1.94 13.49
N GLU A 33 0.25 -1.82 13.74
CA GLU A 33 -0.75 -2.83 13.37
C GLU A 33 -0.86 -3.01 11.85
N ILE A 34 -0.83 -1.90 11.09
CA ILE A 34 -0.81 -1.95 9.63
C ILE A 34 0.46 -2.65 9.13
N PHE A 35 1.61 -2.35 9.73
CA PHE A 35 2.89 -2.93 9.35
C PHE A 35 2.95 -4.43 9.64
N VAL A 36 2.46 -4.87 10.80
CA VAL A 36 2.28 -6.29 11.13
C VAL A 36 1.37 -6.95 10.09
N GLY A 37 0.29 -6.28 9.69
CA GLY A 37 -0.60 -6.76 8.65
C GLY A 37 0.10 -6.98 7.29
N PHE A 38 1.08 -6.17 6.92
CA PHE A 38 1.90 -6.40 5.72
C PHE A 38 2.78 -7.65 5.83
N SER A 39 3.12 -8.10 7.03
CA SER A 39 3.89 -9.34 7.25
C SER A 39 3.07 -10.60 6.97
N GLU A 40 1.76 -10.49 7.00
CA GLU A 40 0.85 -11.62 6.81
C GLU A 40 0.81 -12.13 5.37
N LYS A 41 0.56 -13.45 5.22
CA LYS A 41 0.45 -14.09 3.89
C LYS A 41 -0.70 -13.53 3.05
N LYS A 42 -1.79 -13.11 3.69
CA LYS A 42 -2.98 -12.53 3.03
C LYS A 42 -3.20 -11.09 3.46
N SER A 43 -2.14 -10.30 3.42
CA SER A 43 -2.13 -8.89 3.86
C SER A 43 -3.25 -8.03 3.25
N TYR A 44 -3.69 -8.33 2.03
CA TYR A 44 -4.79 -7.61 1.38
C TYR A 44 -6.13 -7.74 2.13
N LEU A 45 -6.35 -8.84 2.87
CA LEU A 45 -7.60 -9.03 3.63
C LEU A 45 -7.79 -7.97 4.72
N MET A 46 -6.70 -7.51 5.34
CA MET A 46 -6.75 -6.41 6.30
C MET A 46 -7.40 -5.17 5.67
N PHE A 47 -6.96 -4.79 4.48
CA PHE A 47 -7.50 -3.62 3.78
C PHE A 47 -8.95 -3.80 3.32
N GLU A 48 -9.34 -5.03 2.95
CA GLU A 48 -10.75 -5.33 2.68
C GLU A 48 -11.63 -5.14 3.92
N VAL A 49 -11.16 -5.59 5.08
CA VAL A 49 -11.88 -5.43 6.35
C VAL A 49 -11.97 -3.96 6.74
N LEU A 50 -10.84 -3.25 6.70
CA LEU A 50 -10.80 -1.81 6.99
C LEU A 50 -11.72 -1.01 6.05
N HIS A 51 -11.80 -1.41 4.77
CA HIS A 51 -12.71 -0.79 3.82
C HIS A 51 -14.18 -1.09 4.16
N LYS A 52 -14.52 -2.34 4.45
CA LYS A 52 -15.90 -2.76 4.78
C LYS A 52 -16.45 -2.06 6.02
N CYS A 53 -15.63 -1.84 7.04
CA CYS A 53 -16.05 -1.15 8.26
C CYS A 53 -15.95 0.39 8.15
N GLY A 54 -15.39 0.92 7.05
CA GLY A 54 -15.23 2.35 6.81
C GLY A 54 -13.94 2.97 7.39
N ALA A 55 -13.16 2.19 8.15
CA ALA A 55 -11.92 2.66 8.77
C ALA A 55 -10.89 3.12 7.73
N LEU A 56 -10.81 2.43 6.59
CA LEU A 56 -9.83 2.74 5.55
C LEU A 56 -9.99 4.17 5.03
N LYS A 57 -11.20 4.66 4.91
CA LYS A 57 -11.47 6.04 4.45
C LYS A 57 -11.03 7.10 5.48
N LEU A 58 -11.08 6.78 6.78
CA LEU A 58 -10.57 7.66 7.84
C LEU A 58 -9.04 7.66 7.87
N LEU A 59 -8.43 6.48 7.79
CA LEU A 59 -6.98 6.30 7.86
C LEU A 59 -6.26 6.78 6.60
N LEU A 60 -6.82 6.50 5.43
CA LEU A 60 -6.23 6.74 4.11
C LEU A 60 -7.24 7.40 3.16
N PRO A 61 -7.68 8.63 3.43
CA PRO A 61 -8.64 9.33 2.57
C PRO A 61 -8.08 9.57 1.16
N GLU A 62 -6.76 9.55 0.98
CA GLU A 62 -6.06 9.71 -0.30
C GLU A 62 -6.21 8.48 -1.21
N LEU A 63 -6.54 7.31 -0.62
CA LEU A 63 -6.62 6.06 -1.35
C LEU A 63 -8.01 5.83 -1.95
N ASN A 64 -8.10 5.79 -3.26
CA ASN A 64 -9.30 5.27 -3.91
C ASN A 64 -9.26 3.73 -3.95
N PHE A 65 -9.58 3.11 -2.81
CA PHE A 65 -9.49 1.67 -2.66
C PHE A 65 -10.41 0.91 -3.64
N VAL A 66 -11.61 1.42 -3.91
CA VAL A 66 -12.54 0.76 -4.84
C VAL A 66 -11.93 0.64 -6.24
N LYS A 67 -11.29 1.72 -6.71
CA LYS A 67 -10.62 1.77 -8.01
C LYS A 67 -9.44 0.81 -8.08
N TYR A 68 -8.62 0.76 -7.03
CA TYR A 68 -7.33 0.05 -7.05
C TYR A 68 -7.35 -1.30 -6.33
N LYS A 69 -8.50 -1.75 -5.84
CA LYS A 69 -8.64 -2.96 -5.04
C LYS A 69 -7.97 -4.19 -5.66
N ASN A 70 -8.23 -4.46 -6.94
CA ASN A 70 -7.68 -5.64 -7.62
C ASN A 70 -6.17 -5.52 -7.83
N ALA A 71 -5.68 -4.33 -8.16
CA ALA A 71 -4.26 -4.05 -8.32
C ALA A 71 -3.51 -4.23 -6.99
N ILE A 72 -4.03 -3.63 -5.91
CA ILE A 72 -3.48 -3.79 -4.56
C ILE A 72 -3.42 -5.26 -4.15
N LYS A 73 -4.51 -6.01 -4.38
CA LYS A 73 -4.56 -7.43 -4.06
C LYS A 73 -3.45 -8.21 -4.79
N LYS A 74 -3.37 -8.07 -6.12
CA LYS A 74 -2.35 -8.74 -6.93
C LYS A 74 -0.94 -8.37 -6.49
N SER A 75 -0.67 -7.09 -6.24
CA SER A 75 0.63 -6.60 -5.80
C SER A 75 1.06 -7.22 -4.46
N LEU A 76 0.15 -7.29 -3.49
CA LEU A 76 0.44 -7.86 -2.18
C LEU A 76 0.56 -9.38 -2.22
N GLU A 77 -0.24 -10.07 -3.03
CA GLU A 77 -0.13 -11.51 -3.26
C GLU A 77 1.20 -11.87 -3.94
N PHE A 78 1.60 -11.09 -4.95
CA PHE A 78 2.89 -11.25 -5.60
C PHE A 78 4.05 -11.02 -4.61
N GLY A 79 4.02 -9.91 -3.86
CA GLY A 79 5.04 -9.63 -2.84
C GLY A 79 5.14 -10.73 -1.77
N THR A 80 4.03 -11.41 -1.47
CA THR A 80 4.04 -12.57 -0.57
C THR A 80 4.67 -13.79 -1.23
N LYS A 81 4.36 -14.05 -2.49
CA LYS A 81 4.93 -15.16 -3.27
C LYS A 81 6.45 -15.02 -3.40
N GLU A 82 6.92 -13.80 -3.65
CA GLU A 82 8.35 -13.47 -3.82
C GLU A 82 9.07 -13.19 -2.49
N ASN A 83 8.42 -13.42 -1.35
CA ASN A 83 8.97 -13.21 -0.01
C ASN A 83 9.50 -11.79 0.24
N TYR A 84 8.79 -10.77 -0.27
CA TYR A 84 9.15 -9.37 -0.03
C TYR A 84 9.01 -9.01 1.44
N SER A 85 9.90 -8.12 1.89
CA SER A 85 9.80 -7.57 3.24
C SER A 85 8.51 -6.75 3.41
N PRO A 86 8.00 -6.61 4.64
CA PRO A 86 6.84 -5.77 4.92
C PRO A 86 7.01 -4.33 4.45
N GLU A 87 8.25 -3.78 4.47
CA GLU A 87 8.58 -2.44 3.98
C GLU A 87 8.32 -2.31 2.48
N ILE A 88 8.72 -3.31 1.69
CA ILE A 88 8.51 -3.32 0.24
C ILE A 88 7.02 -3.43 -0.07
N LYS A 89 6.30 -4.32 0.62
CA LYS A 89 4.85 -4.46 0.48
C LYS A 89 4.12 -3.15 0.83
N ALA A 90 4.53 -2.48 1.92
CA ALA A 90 4.00 -1.20 2.34
C ALA A 90 4.28 -0.12 1.28
N ALA A 91 5.52 0.00 0.81
CA ALA A 91 5.88 0.96 -0.22
C ALA A 91 5.07 0.76 -1.50
N THR A 92 4.92 -0.49 -1.95
CA THR A 92 4.10 -0.85 -3.11
C THR A 92 2.63 -0.46 -2.91
N PHE A 93 2.08 -0.70 -1.73
CA PHE A 93 0.71 -0.30 -1.40
C PHE A 93 0.55 1.22 -1.44
N PHE A 94 1.48 1.99 -0.86
CA PHE A 94 1.39 3.44 -0.82
C PHE A 94 1.53 4.13 -2.18
N ILE A 95 2.05 3.46 -3.20
CA ILE A 95 2.03 3.98 -4.58
C ILE A 95 0.60 4.33 -5.03
N TYR A 96 -0.38 3.55 -4.61
CA TYR A 96 -1.79 3.76 -4.98
C TYR A 96 -2.42 5.00 -4.30
N THR A 97 -1.84 5.51 -3.22
CA THR A 97 -2.26 6.78 -2.61
C THR A 97 -1.79 7.98 -3.42
N TYR A 98 -0.69 7.83 -4.17
CA TYR A 98 -0.14 8.87 -5.03
C TYR A 98 -0.80 8.95 -6.42
N ALA A 99 -1.51 7.90 -6.82
CA ALA A 99 -2.19 7.87 -8.11
C ALA A 99 -3.40 8.82 -8.19
N ALA A 100 -3.92 9.26 -7.07
CA ALA A 100 -4.82 10.40 -7.00
C ALA A 100 -3.98 11.67 -7.22
N LYS A 101 -3.98 12.17 -8.46
CA LYS A 101 -3.32 13.43 -8.83
C LYS A 101 -3.84 14.52 -7.91
N GLU A 102 -3.04 15.03 -7.02
CA GLU A 102 -3.08 16.38 -6.50
C GLU A 102 -2.25 16.52 -5.22
N ASP A 103 -1.41 17.53 -5.22
CA ASP A 103 -0.78 18.16 -4.07
C ASP A 103 0.29 17.36 -3.29
N LEU A 104 1.56 17.68 -3.62
CA LEU A 104 2.74 17.20 -2.88
C LEU A 104 2.65 17.47 -1.36
N LYS A 105 1.97 18.57 -0.96
CA LYS A 105 1.74 18.91 0.45
C LYS A 105 0.85 17.88 1.19
N ARG A 106 -0.12 17.28 0.51
CA ARG A 106 -0.95 16.20 1.10
C ARG A 106 -0.17 14.92 1.36
N LYS A 107 0.89 14.68 0.61
CA LYS A 107 1.71 13.48 0.73
C LYS A 107 2.51 13.47 2.03
N ASP A 108 3.11 14.59 2.39
CA ASP A 108 3.83 14.71 3.67
C ASP A 108 2.88 14.55 4.86
N SER A 109 1.65 15.05 4.75
CA SER A 109 0.65 14.89 5.81
C SER A 109 0.26 13.43 6.06
N LEU A 110 0.22 12.57 5.04
CA LEU A 110 -0.07 11.14 5.18
C LEU A 110 1.00 10.44 6.03
N TYR A 111 2.28 10.67 5.71
CA TYR A 111 3.38 10.01 6.44
C TYR A 111 3.48 10.47 7.88
N LEU A 112 3.24 11.77 8.13
CA LEU A 112 3.19 12.31 9.48
C LEU A 112 1.97 11.81 10.25
N ARG A 113 0.78 11.82 9.62
CA ARG A 113 -0.48 11.42 10.25
C ARG A 113 -0.48 9.97 10.71
N LEU A 114 0.18 9.07 9.97
CA LEU A 114 0.29 7.66 10.32
C LEU A 114 1.63 7.27 10.91
N SER A 115 2.53 8.23 11.19
CA SER A 115 3.89 7.96 11.68
C SER A 115 4.65 6.93 10.84
N ILE A 116 4.49 6.99 9.51
CA ILE A 116 5.12 6.05 8.59
C ILE A 116 6.63 6.30 8.55
N PRO A 117 7.49 5.28 8.72
CA PRO A 117 8.93 5.44 8.70
C PRO A 117 9.46 6.04 7.40
N ASN A 118 10.53 6.84 7.52
CA ASN A 118 11.19 7.46 6.37
C ASN A 118 11.73 6.44 5.35
N SER A 119 12.07 5.23 5.77
CA SER A 119 12.48 4.14 4.87
C SER A 119 11.38 3.78 3.87
N VAL A 120 10.15 3.58 4.35
CA VAL A 120 8.99 3.30 3.50
C VAL A 120 8.67 4.49 2.60
N LYS A 121 8.69 5.73 3.16
CA LYS A 121 8.48 6.95 2.39
C LYS A 121 9.46 7.06 1.22
N LYS A 122 10.77 6.99 1.50
CA LYS A 122 11.83 7.08 0.47
C LYS A 122 11.70 5.99 -0.59
N LEU A 123 11.38 4.76 -0.19
CA LEU A 123 11.18 3.65 -1.12
C LEU A 123 9.98 3.91 -2.04
N THR A 124 8.86 4.38 -1.49
CA THR A 124 7.67 4.76 -2.26
C THR A 124 7.98 5.87 -3.26
N GLU A 125 8.64 6.95 -2.80
CA GLU A 125 8.98 8.10 -3.63
C GLU A 125 9.95 7.74 -4.75
N LYS A 126 10.98 6.95 -4.45
CA LYS A 126 11.93 6.44 -5.46
C LYS A 126 11.21 5.60 -6.53
N THR A 127 10.27 4.76 -6.13
CA THR A 127 9.49 3.99 -7.09
C THR A 127 8.65 4.89 -7.98
N ILE A 128 7.97 5.89 -7.39
CA ILE A 128 7.12 6.81 -8.16
C ILE A 128 7.95 7.66 -9.12
N SER A 129 9.13 8.13 -8.72
CA SER A 129 10.00 8.92 -9.59
C SER A 129 10.48 8.13 -10.82
N ASN A 130 10.63 6.82 -10.70
CA ASN A 130 11.04 5.95 -11.79
C ASN A 130 9.86 5.47 -12.68
N LEU A 131 8.61 5.66 -12.26
CA LEU A 131 7.43 5.25 -13.03
C LEU A 131 7.36 5.84 -14.46
N PRO A 132 7.76 7.10 -14.75
CA PRO A 132 7.74 7.65 -16.10
C PRO A 132 8.71 6.93 -17.05
N GLU A 133 9.88 6.54 -16.56
CA GLU A 133 10.85 5.78 -17.36
C GLU A 133 10.32 4.40 -17.68
N LEU A 134 9.74 3.75 -16.69
CA LEU A 134 9.09 2.46 -16.83
C LEU A 134 7.96 2.47 -17.85
N LYS A 135 7.17 3.56 -17.91
CA LYS A 135 6.14 3.74 -18.94
C LYS A 135 6.72 3.82 -20.35
N LYS A 136 7.92 4.37 -20.53
CA LYS A 136 8.58 4.45 -21.84
C LYS A 136 9.00 3.07 -22.33
N PHE A 137 9.51 2.23 -21.42
CA PHE A 137 9.86 0.83 -21.75
C PHE A 137 8.62 0.00 -22.08
N ASN A 138 7.48 0.30 -21.49
CA ASN A 138 6.26 -0.50 -21.61
C ASN A 138 5.46 -0.25 -22.90
N LYS A 139 5.83 0.75 -23.74
CA LYS A 139 5.20 0.95 -25.06
C LYS A 139 5.40 -0.21 -26.03
N HIS A 140 6.40 -1.08 -25.78
CA HIS A 140 6.70 -2.25 -26.61
C HIS A 140 6.17 -3.58 -26.06
N TYR A 141 5.72 -3.59 -24.80
CA TYR A 141 5.19 -4.79 -24.15
C TYR A 141 3.87 -4.41 -23.51
N GLU A 142 2.76 -4.93 -24.01
CA GLU A 142 1.44 -4.89 -23.36
C GLU A 142 1.43 -5.65 -22.02
N ILE A 143 2.52 -5.57 -21.27
CA ILE A 143 2.67 -6.24 -19.98
C ILE A 143 2.06 -5.36 -18.93
N ILE A 144 1.07 -5.90 -18.30
CA ILE A 144 0.36 -5.51 -17.12
C ILE A 144 1.22 -4.61 -16.23
N TRP A 145 0.86 -3.36 -16.20
CA TRP A 145 1.49 -2.26 -15.46
C TRP A 145 1.83 -2.60 -14.01
N GLU A 146 1.00 -3.44 -13.43
CA GLU A 146 1.05 -3.92 -12.07
C GLU A 146 2.25 -4.84 -11.83
N ASP A 147 2.59 -5.71 -12.79
CA ASP A 147 3.70 -6.65 -12.66
C ASP A 147 5.07 -5.96 -12.82
N ASN A 148 5.15 -4.90 -13.63
CA ASN A 148 6.40 -4.16 -13.85
C ASN A 148 6.80 -3.27 -12.67
N VAL A 149 5.85 -2.64 -12.00
CA VAL A 149 6.14 -1.85 -10.79
C VAL A 149 6.75 -2.75 -9.71
N ILE A 150 6.24 -3.97 -9.59
CA ILE A 150 6.71 -4.95 -8.61
C ILE A 150 8.10 -5.48 -8.97
N ASN A 151 8.33 -5.83 -10.24
CA ASN A 151 9.64 -6.33 -10.69
C ASN A 151 10.78 -5.33 -10.53
N ILE A 152 10.48 -4.03 -10.58
CA ILE A 152 11.49 -2.98 -10.41
C ILE A 152 11.83 -2.74 -8.94
N LEU A 153 10.85 -2.88 -8.04
CA LEU A 153 11.08 -2.80 -6.60
C LEU A 153 12.02 -3.90 -6.09
N THR A 154 12.20 -4.98 -6.85
CA THR A 154 12.78 -6.22 -6.36
C THR A 154 14.11 -6.61 -6.96
N LYS A 155 14.44 -6.12 -8.14
CA LYS A 155 15.79 -6.34 -8.65
C LYS A 155 16.77 -5.45 -7.88
N PRO A 156 17.81 -6.02 -7.25
CA PRO A 156 18.93 -5.22 -6.79
C PRO A 156 19.50 -4.52 -8.02
N GLN A 157 19.32 -3.21 -8.09
CA GLN A 157 19.89 -2.41 -9.16
C GLN A 157 21.39 -2.36 -8.94
N THR A 158 22.13 -3.26 -9.57
CA THR A 158 23.56 -3.09 -9.69
C THR A 158 23.84 -1.97 -10.71
N PRO A 159 24.79 -1.07 -10.40
CA PRO A 159 25.12 0.05 -11.29
C PRO A 159 25.54 -0.37 -12.71
N GLU A 160 25.82 -1.65 -12.93
CA GLU A 160 26.32 -2.21 -14.18
C GLU A 160 25.19 -2.55 -15.17
N GLU A 161 23.96 -2.83 -14.70
CA GLU A 161 22.83 -3.15 -15.59
C GLU A 161 22.26 -1.92 -16.33
N PHE A 162 22.60 -0.70 -15.90
CA PHE A 162 22.19 0.55 -16.58
C PHE A 162 23.09 0.95 -17.77
N LYS A 163 24.22 0.27 -17.98
CA LYS A 163 25.20 0.64 -19.03
C LYS A 163 25.10 -0.16 -20.31
N LEU A 164 24.19 -1.13 -20.41
CA LEU A 164 24.12 -2.07 -21.54
C LEU A 164 22.77 -2.07 -22.27
N GLN A 165 22.08 -0.94 -22.35
CA GLN A 165 20.99 -0.79 -23.33
C GLN A 165 21.00 0.61 -23.94
#